data_092151b2817dc760e78ca00b540c286b
#
_entry.id   092151b2817dc760e78ca00b540c286b
#
_cell.length_a   1.000
_cell.length_b   1.000
_cell.length_c   1.000
_cell.angle_alpha   90.00
_cell.angle_beta   90.00
_cell.angle_gamma   90.00
#
_symmetry.space_group_name_H-M   'P 1'
#
loop_
_entity.id
_entity.type
_entity.pdbx_description
1 polymer ?
#
loop_
_entity_poly.entity_id
_entity_poly.type
_entity_poly.pdbx_seq_one_letter_code
_entity_poly.pdbx_strand_id
1 'polypeptide(L)'
;MEKNLDKQERYIKLKVKLKKALKSEFWFEACMIEYAIIEDRTSSILFYSKVCKDPYDSNKKLSNKLNSIYHQIGKKHFVISKKVNCLTIDKIKEWKEKRNDLVHRSCTMFDETLAKEVALEGEKIVNEISNASARVTR
;
A
#
# COMPACT_ATOMS: atom_id res chain seq x y z
N MET A 1 11.23 18.59 -6.31
CA MET A 1 12.31 18.09 -5.46
C MET A 1 11.93 18.00 -4.00
N GLU A 2 11.47 19.09 -3.39
CA GLU A 2 11.06 19.07 -1.99
C GLU A 2 9.95 18.05 -1.69
N LYS A 3 8.94 17.96 -2.56
CA LYS A 3 7.85 16.98 -2.41
C LYS A 3 8.34 15.53 -2.43
N ASN A 4 9.35 15.22 -3.24
CA ASN A 4 9.91 13.88 -3.34
C ASN A 4 10.72 13.51 -2.10
N LEU A 5 11.47 14.47 -1.55
CA LEU A 5 12.24 14.27 -0.31
C LEU A 5 11.30 14.05 0.86
N ASP A 6 10.25 14.87 0.98
CA ASP A 6 9.25 14.73 2.03
C ASP A 6 8.53 13.38 1.94
N LYS A 7 8.20 12.95 0.73
CA LYS A 7 7.55 11.67 0.49
C LYS A 7 8.46 10.51 0.89
N GLN A 8 9.74 10.58 0.55
CA GLN A 8 10.72 9.55 0.90
C GLN A 8 10.94 9.48 2.41
N GLU A 9 11.08 10.61 3.08
CA GLU A 9 11.22 10.68 4.53
C GLU A 9 10.00 10.10 5.24
N ARG A 10 8.81 10.43 4.76
CA ARG A 10 7.55 9.92 5.30
C ARG A 10 7.48 8.41 5.16
N TYR A 11 7.85 7.87 4.02
CA TYR A 11 7.89 6.43 3.78
C TYR A 11 8.84 5.73 4.75
N ILE A 12 10.04 6.26 4.93
CA ILE A 12 11.04 5.70 5.85
C ILE A 12 10.50 5.72 7.29
N LYS A 13 9.89 6.82 7.72
CA LYS A 13 9.29 6.94 9.05
C LYS A 13 8.17 5.92 9.25
N LEU A 14 7.31 5.72 8.25
CA LEU A 14 6.24 4.74 8.32
C LEU A 14 6.79 3.32 8.43
N LYS A 15 7.85 3.01 7.70
CA LYS A 15 8.48 1.69 7.77
C LYS A 15 9.08 1.42 9.15
N VAL A 16 9.71 2.42 9.76
CA VAL A 16 10.25 2.30 11.12
C VAL A 16 9.13 2.06 12.13
N LYS A 17 8.04 2.81 12.02
CA LYS A 17 6.86 2.64 12.89
C LYS A 17 6.23 1.26 12.71
N LEU A 18 6.13 0.79 11.47
CA LEU A 18 5.57 -0.54 11.19
C LEU A 18 6.40 -1.62 11.86
N LYS A 19 7.71 -1.55 11.72
CA LYS A 19 8.62 -2.52 12.33
C LYS A 19 8.44 -2.58 13.86
N LYS A 20 8.32 -1.41 14.50
CA LYS A 20 8.08 -1.33 15.94
C LYS A 20 6.73 -1.90 16.33
N ALA A 21 5.68 -1.59 15.58
CA ALA A 21 4.33 -2.08 15.85
C ALA A 21 4.28 -3.62 15.75
N LEU A 22 4.86 -4.19 14.70
CA LEU A 22 4.91 -5.65 14.51
C LEU A 22 5.70 -6.33 15.61
N LYS A 23 6.85 -5.77 15.98
CA LYS A 23 7.70 -6.31 17.04
C LYS A 23 7.02 -6.28 18.39
N SER A 24 6.24 -5.23 18.66
CA SER A 24 5.50 -5.04 19.91
C SER A 24 4.13 -5.71 19.90
N GLU A 25 3.79 -6.40 18.83
CA GLU A 25 2.49 -7.08 18.64
C GLU A 25 1.29 -6.11 18.72
N PHE A 26 1.49 -4.88 18.27
CA PHE A 26 0.43 -3.90 18.12
C PHE A 26 -0.19 -4.09 16.73
N TRP A 27 -0.95 -5.18 16.59
CA TRP A 27 -1.45 -5.66 15.30
C TRP A 27 -2.40 -4.67 14.62
N PHE A 28 -3.30 -4.06 15.38
CA PHE A 28 -4.23 -3.08 14.82
C PHE A 28 -3.49 -1.85 14.27
N GLU A 29 -2.55 -1.32 15.05
CA GLU A 29 -1.73 -0.18 14.64
C GLU A 29 -0.88 -0.55 13.41
N ALA A 30 -0.35 -1.76 13.38
CA ALA A 30 0.40 -2.25 12.23
C ALA A 30 -0.45 -2.23 10.96
N CYS A 31 -1.71 -2.69 11.04
CA CYS A 31 -2.64 -2.65 9.89
C CYS A 31 -2.87 -1.23 9.38
N MET A 32 -2.99 -0.27 10.28
CA MET A 32 -3.20 1.13 9.91
C MET A 32 -1.98 1.71 9.19
N ILE A 33 -0.78 1.39 9.68
CA ILE A 33 0.48 1.84 9.08
C ILE A 33 0.68 1.16 7.71
N GLU A 34 0.40 -0.13 7.62
CA GLU A 34 0.49 -0.88 6.36
C GLU A 34 -0.40 -0.27 5.28
N TYR A 35 -1.62 0.09 5.62
CA TYR A 35 -2.52 0.75 4.67
C TYR A 35 -1.92 2.06 4.16
N ALA A 36 -1.35 2.86 5.04
CA ALA A 36 -0.72 4.14 4.66
C ALA A 36 0.48 3.91 3.73
N ILE A 37 1.30 2.90 4.00
CA ILE A 37 2.45 2.57 3.15
C ILE A 37 1.99 2.08 1.78
N ILE A 38 1.00 1.20 1.75
CA ILE A 38 0.46 0.67 0.48
C ILE A 38 -0.09 1.81 -0.37
N GLU A 39 -0.84 2.72 0.24
CA GLU A 39 -1.38 3.89 -0.47
C GLU A 39 -0.26 4.77 -1.03
N ASP A 40 0.78 5.02 -0.23
CA ASP A 40 1.93 5.80 -0.66
C ASP A 40 2.67 5.13 -1.82
N ARG A 41 2.88 3.81 -1.74
CA ARG A 41 3.60 3.09 -2.79
C ARG A 41 2.81 2.97 -4.09
N THR A 42 1.49 2.82 -4.02
CA THR A 42 0.65 2.84 -5.21
C THR A 42 0.66 4.21 -5.87
N SER A 43 0.63 5.28 -5.08
CA SER A 43 0.77 6.65 -5.61
C SER A 43 2.11 6.84 -6.31
N SER A 44 3.20 6.31 -5.73
CA SER A 44 4.52 6.38 -6.33
C SER A 44 4.59 5.66 -7.68
N ILE A 45 3.98 4.47 -7.77
CA ILE A 45 3.93 3.74 -9.03
C ILE A 45 3.25 4.58 -10.12
N LEU A 46 2.10 5.16 -9.81
CA LEU A 46 1.36 5.99 -10.78
C LEU A 46 2.11 7.25 -11.16
N PHE A 47 2.78 7.87 -10.20
CA PHE A 47 3.54 9.10 -10.44
C PHE A 47 4.79 8.83 -11.29
N TYR A 48 5.62 7.87 -10.90
CA TYR A 48 6.89 7.59 -11.61
C TYR A 48 6.69 6.90 -12.96
N SER A 49 5.54 6.28 -13.17
CA SER A 49 5.16 5.74 -14.48
C SER A 49 4.50 6.80 -15.39
N LYS A 50 4.35 8.03 -14.89
CA LYS A 50 3.76 9.18 -15.59
C LYS A 50 2.26 9.03 -15.88
N VAL A 51 1.57 8.18 -15.14
CA VAL A 51 0.11 8.06 -15.23
C VAL A 51 -0.55 9.20 -14.44
N CYS A 52 0.03 9.60 -13.33
CA CYS A 52 -0.45 10.68 -12.48
C CYS A 52 0.64 11.75 -12.31
N LYS A 53 0.24 13.02 -12.31
CA LYS A 53 1.15 14.15 -12.14
C LYS A 53 1.40 14.52 -10.69
N ASP A 54 0.50 14.14 -9.78
CA ASP A 54 0.61 14.41 -8.35
C ASP A 54 1.30 13.22 -7.67
N PRO A 55 2.46 13.43 -6.98
CA PRO A 55 3.16 12.33 -6.29
C PRO A 55 2.32 11.60 -5.26
N TYR A 56 1.34 12.28 -4.68
CA TYR A 56 0.46 11.69 -3.65
C TYR A 56 -0.87 11.20 -4.21
N ASP A 57 -1.27 11.69 -5.40
CA ASP A 57 -2.59 11.43 -5.99
C ASP A 57 -3.70 11.58 -4.93
N SER A 58 -3.60 12.67 -4.16
CA SER A 58 -4.38 12.90 -2.94
C SER A 58 -5.89 12.96 -3.16
N ASN A 59 -6.34 13.18 -4.39
CA ASN A 59 -7.75 13.28 -4.73
C ASN A 59 -8.42 11.91 -4.96
N LYS A 60 -7.64 10.82 -4.91
CA LYS A 60 -8.15 9.49 -5.18
C LYS A 60 -7.99 8.57 -3.97
N LYS A 61 -8.99 7.74 -3.75
CA LYS A 61 -8.95 6.68 -2.73
C LYS A 61 -8.06 5.53 -3.22
N LEU A 62 -7.59 4.71 -2.29
CA LEU A 62 -6.76 3.55 -2.62
C LEU A 62 -7.42 2.64 -3.66
N SER A 63 -8.71 2.37 -3.53
CA SER A 63 -9.43 1.54 -4.51
C SER A 63 -9.33 2.09 -5.93
N ASN A 64 -9.42 3.40 -6.09
CA ASN A 64 -9.29 4.04 -7.41
C ASN A 64 -7.84 3.96 -7.94
N LYS A 65 -6.87 4.09 -7.06
CA LYS A 65 -5.45 3.95 -7.43
C LYS A 65 -5.14 2.54 -7.91
N LEU A 66 -5.65 1.54 -7.19
CA LEU A 66 -5.49 0.14 -7.57
C LEU A 66 -6.16 -0.17 -8.90
N ASN A 67 -7.37 0.34 -9.12
CA ASN A 67 -8.08 0.18 -10.38
C ASN A 67 -7.32 0.85 -11.52
N SER A 68 -6.71 2.00 -11.27
CA SER A 68 -5.90 2.70 -12.26
C SER A 68 -4.68 1.86 -12.68
N ILE A 69 -3.98 1.27 -11.73
CA ILE A 69 -2.84 0.39 -12.01
C ILE A 69 -3.32 -0.84 -12.80
N TYR A 70 -4.40 -1.47 -12.36
CA TYR A 70 -4.97 -2.64 -13.02
C TYR A 70 -5.34 -2.33 -14.48
N HIS A 71 -5.95 -1.18 -14.70
CA HIS A 71 -6.32 -0.70 -16.05
C HIS A 71 -5.07 -0.52 -16.93
N GLN A 72 -3.99 0.06 -16.38
CA GLN A 72 -2.75 0.25 -17.13
C GLN A 72 -2.07 -1.07 -17.48
N ILE A 73 -2.17 -2.08 -16.60
CA ILE A 73 -1.68 -3.43 -16.91
C ILE A 73 -2.47 -4.01 -18.11
N GLY A 74 -3.80 -3.85 -18.09
CA GLY A 74 -4.67 -4.32 -19.18
C GLY A 74 -4.37 -3.64 -20.51
N LYS A 75 -4.01 -2.36 -20.48
CA LYS A 75 -3.61 -1.60 -21.66
C LYS A 75 -2.18 -1.85 -22.10
N LYS A 76 -1.46 -2.72 -21.40
CA LYS A 76 -0.05 -3.03 -21.66
C LYS A 76 0.84 -1.78 -21.60
N HIS A 77 0.59 -0.92 -20.59
CA HIS A 77 1.44 0.25 -20.34
C HIS A 77 2.90 -0.20 -20.27
N PHE A 78 3.78 0.50 -20.98
CA PHE A 78 5.15 0.03 -21.21
C PHE A 78 6.00 -0.14 -19.93
N VAL A 79 5.70 0.57 -18.86
CA VAL A 79 6.39 0.43 -17.58
C VAL A 79 5.61 -0.46 -16.63
N ILE A 80 4.36 -0.11 -16.35
CA ILE A 80 3.54 -0.78 -15.33
C ILE A 80 3.32 -2.26 -15.68
N SER A 81 2.98 -2.57 -16.93
CA SER A 81 2.70 -3.94 -17.33
C SER A 81 3.89 -4.88 -17.17
N LYS A 82 5.12 -4.34 -17.22
CA LYS A 82 6.35 -5.13 -17.09
C LYS A 82 6.83 -5.24 -15.65
N LYS A 83 6.54 -4.24 -14.80
CA LYS A 83 7.14 -4.12 -13.48
C LYS A 83 6.18 -4.35 -12.32
N VAL A 84 4.89 -4.35 -12.59
CA VAL A 84 3.86 -4.57 -11.58
C VAL A 84 3.05 -5.81 -11.93
N ASN A 85 2.99 -6.76 -11.00
CA ASN A 85 2.23 -7.98 -11.19
C ASN A 85 0.77 -7.75 -10.81
N CYS A 86 -0.15 -8.14 -11.69
CA CYS A 86 -1.59 -8.00 -11.41
C CYS A 86 -2.03 -8.82 -10.18
N LEU A 87 -1.34 -9.92 -9.89
CA LEU A 87 -1.62 -10.72 -8.70
C LEU A 87 -1.35 -9.94 -7.41
N THR A 88 -0.31 -9.10 -7.41
CA THR A 88 -0.03 -8.21 -6.27
C THR A 88 -1.19 -7.25 -6.03
N ILE A 89 -1.73 -6.67 -7.11
CA ILE A 89 -2.87 -5.77 -7.02
C ILE A 89 -4.11 -6.50 -6.49
N ASP A 90 -4.37 -7.70 -6.96
CA ASP A 90 -5.49 -8.52 -6.46
C ASP A 90 -5.36 -8.82 -4.97
N LYS A 91 -4.15 -9.17 -4.52
CA LYS A 91 -3.88 -9.41 -3.10
C LYS A 91 -4.14 -8.16 -2.25
N ILE A 92 -3.75 -6.99 -2.75
CA ILE A 92 -3.99 -5.73 -2.04
C ILE A 92 -5.48 -5.46 -1.92
N LYS A 93 -6.24 -5.70 -2.99
CA LYS A 93 -7.71 -5.50 -2.97
C LYS A 93 -8.37 -6.41 -1.94
N GLU A 94 -8.00 -7.68 -1.88
CA GLU A 94 -8.53 -8.61 -0.90
C GLU A 94 -8.14 -8.22 0.53
N TRP A 95 -6.87 -7.89 0.73
CA TRP A 95 -6.36 -7.47 2.04
C TRP A 95 -7.06 -6.20 2.53
N LYS A 96 -7.26 -5.24 1.63
CA LYS A 96 -7.94 -3.98 1.94
C LYS A 96 -9.33 -4.24 2.50
N GLU A 97 -10.07 -5.17 1.90
CA GLU A 97 -11.41 -5.52 2.37
C GLU A 97 -11.36 -6.15 3.78
N LYS A 98 -10.41 -7.04 4.04
CA LYS A 98 -10.21 -7.64 5.36
C LYS A 98 -9.86 -6.57 6.40
N ARG A 99 -8.97 -5.65 6.04
CA ARG A 99 -8.56 -4.56 6.93
C ARG A 99 -9.73 -3.62 7.23
N ASN A 100 -10.53 -3.28 6.23
CA ASN A 100 -11.71 -2.43 6.43
C ASN A 100 -12.74 -3.11 7.33
N ASP A 101 -12.96 -4.39 7.15
CA ASP A 101 -13.84 -5.18 8.01
C ASP A 101 -13.33 -5.20 9.46
N LEU A 102 -12.05 -5.40 9.65
CA LEU A 102 -11.41 -5.34 10.97
C LEU A 102 -11.66 -4.00 11.66
N VAL A 103 -11.47 -2.89 10.95
CA VAL A 103 -11.67 -1.54 11.48
C VAL A 103 -13.15 -1.35 11.87
N HIS A 104 -14.07 -1.78 11.03
CA HIS A 104 -15.50 -1.69 11.31
C HIS A 104 -15.89 -2.50 12.56
N ARG A 105 -15.41 -3.72 12.66
CA ARG A 105 -15.72 -4.60 13.80
C ARG A 105 -15.13 -4.09 15.10
N SER A 106 -14.00 -3.39 15.06
CA SER A 106 -13.33 -2.89 16.27
C SER A 106 -14.17 -1.86 17.04
N CYS A 107 -15.20 -1.29 16.41
CA CYS A 107 -16.14 -0.39 17.08
C CYS A 107 -17.04 -1.14 18.07
N THR A 108 -17.29 -2.43 17.85
CA THR A 108 -18.20 -3.23 18.66
C THR A 108 -17.50 -4.41 19.34
N MET A 109 -16.52 -5.00 18.67
CA MET A 109 -15.78 -6.14 19.21
C MET A 109 -14.38 -6.17 18.60
N PHE A 110 -13.36 -6.05 19.43
CA PHE A 110 -11.97 -6.12 18.97
C PHE A 110 -11.52 -7.58 18.91
N ASP A 111 -11.17 -8.04 17.71
CA ASP A 111 -10.67 -9.39 17.48
C ASP A 111 -9.16 -9.33 17.23
N GLU A 112 -8.40 -9.65 18.28
CA GLU A 112 -6.94 -9.58 18.22
C GLU A 112 -6.33 -10.64 17.30
N THR A 113 -6.94 -11.82 17.24
CA THR A 113 -6.48 -12.89 16.35
C THR A 113 -6.61 -12.46 14.88
N LEU A 114 -7.75 -11.88 14.54
CA LEU A 114 -7.96 -11.37 13.19
C LEU A 114 -7.01 -10.22 12.89
N ALA A 115 -6.80 -9.31 13.84
CA ALA A 115 -5.86 -8.21 13.68
C ALA A 115 -4.45 -8.72 13.38
N LYS A 116 -4.00 -9.75 14.09
CA LYS A 116 -2.70 -10.39 13.87
C LYS A 116 -2.60 -10.97 12.46
N GLU A 117 -3.61 -11.72 12.02
CA GLU A 117 -3.62 -12.32 10.68
C GLU A 117 -3.53 -11.25 9.60
N VAL A 118 -4.34 -10.20 9.72
CA VAL A 118 -4.35 -9.10 8.76
C VAL A 118 -3.02 -8.36 8.75
N ALA A 119 -2.43 -8.11 9.92
CA ALA A 119 -1.14 -7.43 10.03
C ALA A 119 0.00 -8.24 9.40
N LEU A 120 0.05 -9.54 9.63
CA LEU A 120 1.10 -10.39 9.07
C LEU A 120 0.96 -10.54 7.55
N GLU A 121 -0.25 -10.65 7.05
CA GLU A 121 -0.52 -10.63 5.61
C GLU A 121 -0.13 -9.27 5.01
N GLY A 122 -0.48 -8.19 5.69
CA GLY A 122 -0.15 -6.83 5.26
C GLY A 122 1.34 -6.58 5.16
N GLU A 123 2.13 -7.15 6.06
CA GLU A 123 3.59 -7.04 6.00
C GLU A 123 4.15 -7.59 4.70
N LYS A 124 3.65 -8.75 4.28
CA LYS A 124 4.06 -9.36 3.00
C LYS A 124 3.67 -8.49 1.82
N ILE A 125 2.47 -7.95 1.86
CA ILE A 125 1.95 -7.07 0.80
C ILE A 125 2.77 -5.77 0.73
N VAL A 126 3.11 -5.18 1.87
CA VAL A 126 3.97 -3.99 1.93
C VAL A 126 5.30 -4.26 1.23
N ASN A 127 5.90 -5.42 1.48
CA ASN A 127 7.16 -5.79 0.84
C ASN A 127 6.99 -5.95 -0.67
N GLU A 128 5.93 -6.61 -1.12
CA GLU A 128 5.67 -6.80 -2.56
C GLU A 128 5.46 -5.47 -3.28
N ILE A 129 4.61 -4.59 -2.73
CA ILE A 129 4.32 -3.31 -3.40
C ILE A 129 5.51 -2.35 -3.33
N SER A 130 6.29 -2.41 -2.26
CA SER A 130 7.51 -1.61 -2.15
C SER A 130 8.54 -2.02 -3.20
N ASN A 131 8.68 -3.31 -3.44
CA ASN A 131 9.56 -3.83 -4.47
C ASN A 131 9.08 -3.44 -5.86
N ALA A 132 7.78 -3.51 -6.13
CA ALA A 132 7.20 -3.07 -7.39
C ALA A 132 7.44 -1.58 -7.62
N SER A 133 7.22 -0.76 -6.59
CA SER A 133 7.47 0.67 -6.65
C SER A 133 8.95 0.97 -6.95
N ALA A 134 9.87 0.25 -6.30
CA ALA A 134 11.31 0.41 -6.54
C ALA A 134 11.68 0.06 -8.00
N ARG A 135 11.07 -0.99 -8.56
CA ARG A 135 11.30 -1.36 -9.96
C ARG A 135 10.82 -0.28 -10.93
N VAL A 136 9.69 0.34 -10.63
CA VAL A 136 9.12 1.42 -11.47
C VAL A 136 9.97 2.67 -11.41
N THR A 137 10.56 2.99 -10.27
CA THR A 137 11.39 4.18 -10.09
C THR A 137 12.79 4.09 -10.69
N ARG A 138 13.24 2.89 -11.02
CA ARG A 138 14.56 2.70 -11.68
C ARG A 138 14.56 3.19 -13.14
#